data_70ecfaa059e68a30d90f98051fac825b
#
_entry.id   70ecfaa059e68a30d90f98051fac825b
#
_cell.length_a   1.000
_cell.length_b   1.000
_cell.length_c   1.000
_cell.angle_alpha   90.00
_cell.angle_beta   90.00
_cell.angle_gamma   90.00
#
_symmetry.space_group_name_H-M   'P 1'
#
loop_
_entity.id
_entity.type
_entity.pdbx_description
1 polymer ?
#
loop_
_entity_poly.entity_id
_entity_poly.type
_entity_poly.pdbx_seq_one_letter_code
_entity_poly.pdbx_strand_id
1 'polypeptide(L)'
;MKVLLLGGTRDAINIAHSLLALNESGGQRIALIYSIAGIVRQPTINCAIHTGGFSQFSTGTASNPSQQGMKQFIQHNNIDKVVDATHPYAITISTNASTVCERLDIPFLKYVRPPWLVTDKDHWINVNNWAEAKKAMHPFKRPFVTIGRIANQDINAIPEHQFWTLRSAIEESQIQDQYSLIKAVGPFAEEQEIKLLQTHHIDVVVCKNSGGSAVDGKLSAARKLNLPVIMLNRPETDRAYGNHYDNEHDLIRAIR
;
A
#
# COMPACT_ATOMS: atom_id res chain seq x y z
N MET A 1 3.67 27.65 -0.07
CA MET A 1 4.30 26.41 0.39
C MET A 1 4.09 25.33 -0.68
N LYS A 2 5.12 24.57 -1.00
CA LYS A 2 5.08 23.48 -1.97
C LYS A 2 5.24 22.13 -1.31
N VAL A 3 4.27 21.23 -1.49
CA VAL A 3 4.18 19.95 -0.81
C VAL A 3 4.35 18.83 -1.82
N LEU A 4 5.24 17.87 -1.52
CA LEU A 4 5.33 16.59 -2.22
C LEU A 4 4.53 15.55 -1.42
N LEU A 5 3.44 15.04 -2.00
CA LEU A 5 2.63 13.98 -1.41
C LEU A 5 2.96 12.63 -2.10
N LEU A 6 3.59 11.74 -1.37
CA LEU A 6 3.84 10.37 -1.80
C LEU A 6 2.54 9.57 -1.63
N GLY A 7 1.99 9.07 -2.73
CA GLY A 7 0.65 8.53 -2.80
C GLY A 7 0.57 7.08 -3.26
N GLY A 8 -0.52 6.75 -3.95
CA GLY A 8 -0.83 5.39 -4.41
C GLY A 8 -1.85 4.66 -3.55
N THR A 9 -2.45 5.34 -2.59
CA THR A 9 -3.55 4.83 -1.74
C THR A 9 -4.79 5.71 -1.89
N ARG A 10 -5.96 5.21 -1.46
CA ARG A 10 -7.17 6.03 -1.41
C ARG A 10 -7.04 7.18 -0.41
N ASP A 11 -6.40 6.91 0.72
CA ASP A 11 -6.15 7.95 1.74
C ASP A 11 -5.31 9.10 1.17
N ALA A 12 -4.26 8.79 0.40
CA ALA A 12 -3.45 9.82 -0.26
C ALA A 12 -4.27 10.67 -1.24
N ILE A 13 -5.26 10.08 -1.93
CA ILE A 13 -6.17 10.82 -2.81
C ILE A 13 -7.06 11.75 -1.99
N ASN A 14 -7.63 11.28 -0.87
CA ASN A 14 -8.44 12.08 0.02
C ASN A 14 -7.63 13.25 0.60
N ILE A 15 -6.42 12.98 1.12
CA ILE A 15 -5.50 14.00 1.62
C ILE A 15 -5.19 15.05 0.54
N ALA A 16 -4.95 14.61 -0.71
CA ALA A 16 -4.71 15.55 -1.81
C ALA A 16 -5.92 16.47 -2.06
N HIS A 17 -7.14 15.92 -2.08
CA HIS A 17 -8.35 16.73 -2.23
C HIS A 17 -8.54 17.70 -1.07
N SER A 18 -8.32 17.27 0.16
CA SER A 18 -8.41 18.14 1.35
C SER A 18 -7.40 19.27 1.31
N LEU A 19 -6.14 18.98 0.90
CA LEU A 19 -5.12 20.04 0.74
C LEU A 19 -5.46 21.04 -0.35
N LEU A 20 -6.03 20.60 -1.47
CA LEU A 20 -6.44 21.48 -2.56
C LEU A 20 -7.65 22.34 -2.19
N ALA A 21 -8.62 21.80 -1.45
CA ALA A 21 -9.78 22.52 -0.97
C ALA A 21 -9.39 23.71 -0.03
N LEU A 22 -8.27 23.58 0.70
CA LEU A 22 -7.76 24.71 1.51
C LEU A 22 -7.38 25.94 0.69
N ASN A 23 -6.94 25.75 -0.56
CA ASN A 23 -6.62 26.88 -1.44
C ASN A 23 -7.83 27.74 -1.78
N GLU A 24 -9.04 27.16 -1.74
CA GLU A 24 -10.30 27.83 -2.05
C GLU A 24 -10.81 28.67 -0.85
N SER A 25 -10.41 28.31 0.36
CA SER A 25 -10.86 28.96 1.60
C SER A 25 -10.04 30.18 2.04
N GLY A 26 -9.13 30.68 1.19
CA GLY A 26 -8.38 31.94 1.43
C GLY A 26 -7.19 31.76 2.40
N GLY A 27 -6.77 30.58 2.71
CA GLY A 27 -5.60 30.26 3.53
C GLY A 27 -4.27 30.34 2.78
N GLN A 28 -3.21 29.84 3.40
CA GLN A 28 -1.89 29.72 2.76
C GLN A 28 -1.99 28.82 1.51
N ARG A 29 -1.61 29.36 0.35
CA ARG A 29 -1.67 28.62 -0.92
C ARG A 29 -0.69 27.44 -0.91
N ILE A 30 -1.21 26.23 -1.10
CA ILE A 30 -0.46 24.98 -1.20
C ILE A 30 -0.31 24.61 -2.67
N ALA A 31 0.93 24.56 -3.18
CA ALA A 31 1.24 23.97 -4.47
C ALA A 31 1.55 22.48 -4.24
N LEU A 32 0.68 21.59 -4.72
CA LEU A 32 0.79 20.15 -4.49
C LEU A 32 1.42 19.47 -5.69
N ILE A 33 2.41 18.60 -5.43
CA ILE A 33 2.86 17.56 -6.37
C ILE A 33 2.48 16.20 -5.79
N TYR A 34 1.63 15.47 -6.50
CA TYR A 34 1.23 14.11 -6.12
C TYR A 34 2.13 13.09 -6.82
N SER A 35 2.82 12.24 -6.07
CA SER A 35 3.76 11.25 -6.61
C SER A 35 3.22 9.83 -6.48
N ILE A 36 3.24 9.09 -7.59
CA ILE A 36 2.84 7.67 -7.66
C ILE A 36 3.87 6.85 -8.43
N ALA A 37 3.93 5.55 -8.13
CA ALA A 37 4.76 4.62 -8.92
C ALA A 37 4.24 4.41 -10.35
N GLY A 38 2.98 4.79 -10.64
CA GLY A 38 2.39 4.77 -11.98
C GLY A 38 1.97 3.38 -12.48
N ILE A 39 1.91 2.37 -11.60
CA ILE A 39 1.75 0.98 -12.01
C ILE A 39 0.29 0.61 -12.35
N VAL A 40 -0.70 1.25 -11.71
CA VAL A 40 -2.10 0.78 -11.80
C VAL A 40 -3.02 1.79 -12.45
N ARG A 41 -3.12 3.00 -11.90
CA ARG A 41 -4.07 4.02 -12.35
C ARG A 41 -3.59 5.41 -11.96
N GLN A 42 -3.66 6.36 -12.88
CA GLN A 42 -3.47 7.77 -12.52
C GLN A 42 -4.73 8.29 -11.81
N PRO A 43 -4.58 8.94 -10.67
CA PRO A 43 -5.70 9.56 -9.97
C PRO A 43 -6.16 10.82 -10.71
N THR A 44 -7.46 11.10 -10.63
CA THR A 44 -8.03 12.35 -11.11
C THR A 44 -7.94 13.39 -9.99
N ILE A 45 -6.84 14.15 -9.96
CA ILE A 45 -6.57 15.19 -8.96
C ILE A 45 -6.09 16.44 -9.70
N ASN A 46 -6.62 17.60 -9.33
CA ASN A 46 -6.25 18.87 -9.95
C ASN A 46 -4.93 19.45 -9.39
N CYS A 47 -3.83 18.71 -9.59
CA CYS A 47 -2.48 19.13 -9.23
C CYS A 47 -1.43 18.52 -10.17
N ALA A 48 -0.17 18.92 -10.02
CA ALA A 48 0.93 18.27 -10.71
C ALA A 48 1.09 16.81 -10.26
N ILE A 49 1.25 15.88 -11.22
CA ILE A 49 1.44 14.45 -10.93
C ILE A 49 2.83 14.03 -11.40
N HIS A 50 3.60 13.48 -10.48
CA HIS A 50 4.83 12.76 -10.77
C HIS A 50 4.54 11.26 -10.85
N THR A 51 4.96 10.61 -11.93
CA THR A 51 4.77 9.18 -12.16
C THR A 51 6.11 8.49 -12.32
N GLY A 52 6.30 7.38 -11.61
CA GLY A 52 7.52 6.55 -11.67
C GLY A 52 8.39 6.65 -10.42
N GLY A 53 9.51 5.91 -10.44
CA GLY A 53 10.47 5.89 -9.34
C GLY A 53 11.41 7.10 -9.38
N PHE A 54 11.83 7.58 -8.21
CA PHE A 54 12.76 8.72 -8.14
C PHE A 54 14.16 8.41 -8.68
N SER A 55 14.54 7.14 -8.81
CA SER A 55 15.82 6.76 -9.42
C SER A 55 16.03 7.30 -10.83
N GLN A 56 14.95 7.62 -11.57
CA GLN A 56 15.02 8.25 -12.89
C GLN A 56 15.69 9.64 -12.87
N PHE A 57 15.74 10.31 -11.75
CA PHE A 57 16.42 11.61 -11.59
C PHE A 57 17.86 11.45 -11.07
N SER A 58 18.32 10.22 -10.79
CA SER A 58 19.67 9.99 -10.31
C SER A 58 20.70 10.16 -11.44
N THR A 59 21.78 10.86 -11.14
CA THR A 59 22.92 11.03 -12.07
C THR A 59 24.14 10.28 -11.58
N GLY A 60 24.82 9.58 -12.46
CA GLY A 60 26.05 8.83 -12.13
C GLY A 60 25.80 7.52 -11.38
N THR A 61 26.84 7.01 -10.72
CA THR A 61 26.85 5.73 -9.98
C THR A 61 26.60 5.94 -8.49
N ALA A 62 25.38 6.27 -8.11
CA ALA A 62 25.04 6.41 -6.69
C ALA A 62 24.82 5.04 -6.03
N SER A 63 25.26 4.89 -4.79
CA SER A 63 25.01 3.69 -3.96
C SER A 63 23.51 3.46 -3.70
N ASN A 64 22.72 4.55 -3.66
CA ASN A 64 21.26 4.50 -3.60
C ASN A 64 20.66 5.50 -4.60
N PRO A 65 20.41 5.06 -5.86
CA PRO A 65 19.85 5.94 -6.89
C PRO A 65 18.49 6.53 -6.54
N SER A 66 17.65 5.81 -5.79
CA SER A 66 16.33 6.31 -5.37
C SER A 66 16.43 7.48 -4.39
N GLN A 67 17.35 7.43 -3.43
CA GLN A 67 17.59 8.57 -2.51
C GLN A 67 18.20 9.76 -3.24
N GLN A 68 19.20 9.51 -4.09
CA GLN A 68 19.83 10.58 -4.86
C GLN A 68 18.81 11.29 -5.76
N GLY A 69 18.04 10.53 -6.53
CA GLY A 69 17.04 11.11 -7.42
C GLY A 69 15.90 11.82 -6.67
N MET A 70 15.49 11.29 -5.51
CA MET A 70 14.52 11.99 -4.66
C MET A 70 15.06 13.30 -4.13
N LYS A 71 16.32 13.34 -3.69
CA LYS A 71 17.00 14.58 -3.28
C LYS A 71 16.99 15.61 -4.41
N GLN A 72 17.39 15.21 -5.61
CA GLN A 72 17.41 16.09 -6.78
C GLN A 72 16.01 16.59 -7.14
N PHE A 73 15.00 15.71 -7.10
CA PHE A 73 13.61 16.08 -7.35
C PHE A 73 13.10 17.12 -6.36
N ILE A 74 13.35 16.92 -5.06
CA ILE A 74 12.96 17.84 -3.98
C ILE A 74 13.61 19.21 -4.20
N GLN A 75 14.92 19.25 -4.44
CA GLN A 75 15.66 20.50 -4.66
C GLN A 75 15.24 21.21 -5.94
N HIS A 76 15.15 20.50 -7.08
CA HIS A 76 14.75 21.09 -8.35
C HIS A 76 13.33 21.68 -8.31
N ASN A 77 12.43 21.03 -7.60
CA ASN A 77 11.05 21.50 -7.47
C ASN A 77 10.84 22.48 -6.32
N ASN A 78 11.84 22.83 -5.53
CA ASN A 78 11.72 23.67 -4.33
C ASN A 78 10.62 23.16 -3.40
N ILE A 79 10.69 21.90 -3.00
CA ILE A 79 9.72 21.29 -2.09
C ILE A 79 10.00 21.75 -0.65
N ASP A 80 8.99 22.33 -0.01
CA ASP A 80 9.09 22.80 1.37
C ASP A 80 8.77 21.71 2.40
N LYS A 81 7.97 20.69 2.02
CA LYS A 81 7.48 19.65 2.91
C LYS A 81 7.18 18.37 2.15
N VAL A 82 7.49 17.22 2.72
CA VAL A 82 7.14 15.90 2.19
C VAL A 82 6.10 15.22 3.08
N VAL A 83 5.03 14.73 2.47
CA VAL A 83 3.98 13.96 3.13
C VAL A 83 3.99 12.54 2.55
N ASP A 84 4.19 11.54 3.39
CA ASP A 84 4.10 10.14 3.01
C ASP A 84 2.73 9.57 3.41
N ALA A 85 1.88 9.33 2.41
CA ALA A 85 0.61 8.64 2.57
C ALA A 85 0.58 7.34 1.71
N THR A 86 1.74 6.73 1.52
CA THR A 86 1.88 5.47 0.79
C THR A 86 1.29 4.31 1.59
N HIS A 87 1.24 3.14 0.97
CA HIS A 87 0.74 1.93 1.64
C HIS A 87 1.65 1.57 2.84
N PRO A 88 1.11 1.11 3.99
CA PRO A 88 1.91 0.77 5.19
C PRO A 88 3.07 -0.19 4.96
N TYR A 89 3.03 -0.97 3.89
CA TYR A 89 4.10 -1.90 3.49
C TYR A 89 5.05 -1.32 2.42
N ALA A 90 4.94 -0.05 2.07
CA ALA A 90 5.84 0.60 1.12
C ALA A 90 7.11 1.12 1.81
N ILE A 91 7.79 0.26 2.56
CA ILE A 91 8.93 0.59 3.45
C ILE A 91 10.03 1.34 2.70
N THR A 92 10.42 0.84 1.55
CA THR A 92 11.55 1.40 0.78
C THR A 92 11.37 2.87 0.45
N ILE A 93 10.19 3.28 -0.03
CA ILE A 93 9.94 4.69 -0.37
C ILE A 93 9.84 5.54 0.89
N SER A 94 9.22 5.04 1.95
CA SER A 94 9.12 5.74 3.24
C SER A 94 10.49 5.98 3.86
N THR A 95 11.35 4.94 3.91
CA THR A 95 12.73 5.06 4.41
C THR A 95 13.54 6.04 3.58
N ASN A 96 13.47 5.94 2.25
CA ASN A 96 14.20 6.85 1.38
C ASN A 96 13.75 8.30 1.58
N ALA A 97 12.45 8.55 1.67
CA ALA A 97 11.89 9.87 1.86
C ALA A 97 12.30 10.48 3.22
N SER A 98 12.16 9.73 4.30
CA SER A 98 12.58 10.18 5.64
C SER A 98 14.08 10.52 5.67
N THR A 99 14.94 9.63 5.17
CA THR A 99 16.39 9.86 5.12
C THR A 99 16.77 11.08 4.28
N VAL A 100 16.10 11.29 3.15
CA VAL A 100 16.39 12.45 2.28
C VAL A 100 15.90 13.74 2.92
N CYS A 101 14.72 13.74 3.54
CA CYS A 101 14.17 14.90 4.22
C CYS A 101 15.03 15.32 5.42
N GLU A 102 15.50 14.36 6.21
CA GLU A 102 16.46 14.61 7.32
C GLU A 102 17.75 15.28 6.82
N ARG A 103 18.34 14.77 5.73
CA ARG A 103 19.56 15.35 5.14
C ARG A 103 19.37 16.75 4.53
N LEU A 104 18.16 17.10 4.14
CA LEU A 104 17.82 18.38 3.54
C LEU A 104 17.21 19.37 4.55
N ASP A 105 17.04 18.96 5.80
CA ASP A 105 16.34 19.71 6.85
C ASP A 105 14.92 20.15 6.41
N ILE A 106 14.18 19.21 5.77
CA ILE A 106 12.81 19.42 5.28
C ILE A 106 11.85 18.58 6.15
N PRO A 107 10.73 19.18 6.59
CA PRO A 107 9.71 18.44 7.35
C PRO A 107 9.18 17.22 6.58
N PHE A 108 9.23 16.06 7.27
CA PHE A 108 8.65 14.81 6.81
C PHE A 108 7.49 14.42 7.72
N LEU A 109 6.30 14.26 7.14
CA LEU A 109 5.07 13.86 7.84
C LEU A 109 4.57 12.55 7.25
N LYS A 110 4.23 11.60 8.12
CA LYS A 110 3.72 10.31 7.66
C LYS A 110 2.29 10.06 8.11
N TYR A 111 1.42 9.75 7.15
CA TYR A 111 0.08 9.25 7.43
C TYR A 111 0.09 7.72 7.50
N VAL A 112 -0.35 7.16 8.62
CA VAL A 112 -0.42 5.71 8.84
C VAL A 112 -1.82 5.38 9.34
N ARG A 113 -2.71 5.01 8.43
CA ARG A 113 -4.07 4.60 8.82
C ARG A 113 -4.05 3.46 9.85
N PRO A 114 -5.02 3.39 10.79
CA PRO A 114 -5.10 2.32 11.77
C PRO A 114 -5.10 0.93 11.13
N PRO A 115 -4.45 -0.07 11.75
CA PRO A 115 -4.57 -1.46 11.30
C PRO A 115 -5.99 -1.97 11.53
N TRP A 116 -6.36 -3.04 10.83
CA TRP A 116 -7.53 -3.81 11.22
C TRP A 116 -7.28 -4.50 12.55
N LEU A 117 -8.31 -4.55 13.35
CA LEU A 117 -8.30 -5.25 14.63
C LEU A 117 -9.08 -6.56 14.51
N VAL A 118 -8.54 -7.60 15.12
CA VAL A 118 -9.21 -8.89 15.24
C VAL A 118 -10.45 -8.77 16.10
N THR A 119 -11.53 -9.46 15.74
CA THR A 119 -12.74 -9.60 16.52
C THR A 119 -12.91 -11.04 16.99
N ASP A 120 -13.83 -11.29 17.91
CA ASP A 120 -14.17 -12.63 18.41
C ASP A 120 -14.72 -13.61 17.34
N LYS A 121 -15.12 -13.06 16.18
CA LYS A 121 -15.61 -13.82 15.01
C LYS A 121 -14.53 -14.08 13.94
N ASP A 122 -13.33 -13.60 14.18
CA ASP A 122 -12.22 -13.76 13.24
C ASP A 122 -11.31 -14.93 13.63
N HIS A 123 -10.85 -15.68 12.65
CA HIS A 123 -9.87 -16.74 12.83
C HIS A 123 -8.55 -16.32 12.18
N TRP A 124 -7.82 -15.38 12.84
CA TRP A 124 -6.55 -14.87 12.30
C TRP A 124 -5.36 -15.69 12.78
N ILE A 125 -4.50 -16.02 11.82
CA ILE A 125 -3.16 -16.59 12.02
C ILE A 125 -2.18 -15.47 11.71
N ASN A 126 -1.64 -14.80 12.72
CA ASN A 126 -0.71 -13.70 12.53
C ASN A 126 0.69 -14.23 12.19
N VAL A 127 1.32 -13.63 11.18
CA VAL A 127 2.66 -13.96 10.71
C VAL A 127 3.45 -12.68 10.42
N ASN A 128 4.78 -12.71 10.57
CA ASN A 128 5.60 -11.51 10.45
C ASN A 128 6.22 -11.33 9.06
N ASN A 129 6.28 -12.40 8.27
CA ASN A 129 6.90 -12.36 6.95
C ASN A 129 6.30 -13.40 6.00
N TRP A 130 6.70 -13.31 4.74
CA TRP A 130 6.20 -14.21 3.69
C TRP A 130 6.62 -15.67 3.89
N ALA A 131 7.79 -15.93 4.46
CA ALA A 131 8.24 -17.30 4.74
C ALA A 131 7.35 -17.98 5.81
N GLU A 132 6.96 -17.24 6.86
CA GLU A 132 6.01 -17.70 7.86
C GLU A 132 4.61 -17.88 7.25
N ALA A 133 4.17 -16.98 6.36
CA ALA A 133 2.90 -17.12 5.67
C ALA A 133 2.84 -18.40 4.83
N LYS A 134 3.90 -18.72 4.09
CA LYS A 134 4.00 -19.98 3.32
C LYS A 134 3.91 -21.22 4.23
N LYS A 135 4.56 -21.19 5.39
CA LYS A 135 4.45 -22.29 6.38
C LYS A 135 3.02 -22.42 6.92
N ALA A 136 2.38 -21.29 7.25
CA ALA A 136 1.01 -21.28 7.73
C ALA A 136 0.00 -21.72 6.66
N MET A 137 0.28 -21.49 5.38
CA MET A 137 -0.56 -21.97 4.26
C MET A 137 -0.47 -23.49 4.05
N HIS A 138 0.59 -24.16 4.49
CA HIS A 138 0.86 -25.58 4.16
C HIS A 138 -0.31 -26.55 4.42
N PRO A 139 -1.13 -26.43 5.49
CA PRO A 139 -2.27 -27.31 5.73
C PRO A 139 -3.44 -27.12 4.76
N PHE A 140 -3.50 -26.01 4.05
CA PHE A 140 -4.62 -25.62 3.20
C PHE A 140 -4.41 -26.06 1.75
N LYS A 141 -5.50 -26.25 1.02
CA LYS A 141 -5.47 -26.70 -0.39
C LYS A 141 -5.74 -25.59 -1.38
N ARG A 142 -6.53 -24.58 -0.98
CA ARG A 142 -7.05 -23.52 -1.87
C ARG A 142 -6.82 -22.11 -1.30
N PRO A 143 -5.58 -21.68 -1.08
CA PRO A 143 -5.29 -20.37 -0.55
C PRO A 143 -5.70 -19.23 -1.52
N PHE A 144 -6.32 -18.18 -0.99
CA PHE A 144 -6.55 -16.92 -1.70
C PHE A 144 -5.53 -15.87 -1.26
N VAL A 145 -4.57 -15.57 -2.11
CA VAL A 145 -3.41 -14.73 -1.78
C VAL A 145 -3.58 -13.31 -2.33
N THR A 146 -3.70 -12.32 -1.44
CA THR A 146 -3.97 -10.92 -1.78
C THR A 146 -2.90 -9.96 -1.29
N ILE A 147 -1.65 -10.40 -1.23
CA ILE A 147 -0.53 -9.60 -0.71
C ILE A 147 0.14 -8.71 -1.77
N GLY A 148 -0.35 -8.70 -2.99
CA GLY A 148 0.20 -8.04 -4.15
C GLY A 148 1.02 -8.98 -5.02
N ARG A 149 2.09 -8.48 -5.64
CA ARG A 149 2.92 -9.29 -6.55
C ARG A 149 3.63 -10.43 -5.81
N ILE A 150 3.52 -11.63 -6.34
CA ILE A 150 4.25 -12.82 -5.90
C ILE A 150 5.46 -13.03 -6.81
N ALA A 151 6.60 -13.37 -6.24
CA ALA A 151 7.79 -13.65 -7.02
C ALA A 151 7.65 -14.98 -7.79
N ASN A 152 8.20 -15.06 -9.00
CA ASN A 152 8.12 -16.26 -9.83
C ASN A 152 8.69 -17.51 -9.11
N GLN A 153 9.73 -17.34 -8.31
CA GLN A 153 10.29 -18.43 -7.50
C GLN A 153 9.27 -19.00 -6.49
N ASP A 154 8.38 -18.18 -5.93
CA ASP A 154 7.35 -18.65 -5.00
C ASP A 154 6.20 -19.31 -5.76
N ILE A 155 5.86 -18.83 -6.96
CA ILE A 155 4.88 -19.45 -7.85
C ILE A 155 5.36 -20.85 -8.27
N ASN A 156 6.61 -20.97 -8.69
CA ASN A 156 7.20 -22.24 -9.10
C ASN A 156 7.40 -23.24 -7.92
N ALA A 157 7.28 -22.76 -6.69
CA ALA A 157 7.41 -23.54 -5.47
C ALA A 157 6.06 -23.82 -4.79
N ILE A 158 4.94 -23.64 -5.49
CA ILE A 158 3.60 -23.98 -4.97
C ILE A 158 3.57 -25.50 -4.75
N PRO A 159 3.22 -25.99 -3.55
CA PRO A 159 3.12 -27.43 -3.28
C PRO A 159 2.09 -28.13 -4.18
N GLU A 160 2.38 -29.35 -4.64
CA GLU A 160 1.49 -30.11 -5.55
C GLU A 160 0.06 -30.29 -5.05
N HIS A 161 -0.12 -30.32 -3.70
CA HIS A 161 -1.45 -30.46 -3.11
C HIS A 161 -2.23 -29.14 -3.03
N GLN A 162 -1.63 -28.00 -3.45
CA GLN A 162 -2.24 -26.67 -3.39
C GLN A 162 -2.56 -26.14 -4.79
N PHE A 163 -3.64 -25.36 -4.85
CA PHE A 163 -3.96 -24.50 -5.98
C PHE A 163 -4.20 -23.08 -5.46
N TRP A 164 -3.34 -22.13 -5.82
CA TRP A 164 -3.46 -20.76 -5.33
C TRP A 164 -4.37 -19.90 -6.21
N THR A 165 -5.26 -19.14 -5.59
CA THR A 165 -5.94 -18.03 -6.25
C THR A 165 -5.22 -16.74 -5.86
N LEU A 166 -4.60 -16.09 -6.84
CA LEU A 166 -3.82 -14.86 -6.66
C LEU A 166 -4.64 -13.66 -7.10
N ARG A 167 -4.55 -12.54 -6.39
CA ARG A 167 -5.11 -11.27 -6.86
C ARG A 167 -4.00 -10.25 -7.07
N SER A 168 -3.94 -9.70 -8.29
CA SER A 168 -3.02 -8.63 -8.68
C SER A 168 -3.79 -7.46 -9.28
N ALA A 169 -3.28 -6.26 -9.07
CA ALA A 169 -3.82 -5.04 -9.70
C ALA A 169 -3.21 -4.77 -11.08
N ILE A 170 -2.12 -5.43 -11.42
CA ILE A 170 -1.26 -5.11 -12.58
C ILE A 170 -1.20 -6.24 -13.60
N GLU A 171 -1.09 -7.47 -13.14
CA GLU A 171 -0.91 -8.63 -14.02
C GLU A 171 -2.23 -9.05 -14.63
N GLU A 172 -2.23 -9.47 -15.90
CA GLU A 172 -3.44 -9.94 -16.57
C GLU A 172 -3.96 -11.24 -15.95
N SER A 173 -5.28 -11.41 -15.97
CA SER A 173 -5.93 -12.62 -15.47
C SER A 173 -5.50 -13.83 -16.28
N GLN A 174 -5.12 -14.91 -15.61
CA GLN A 174 -4.70 -16.16 -16.22
C GLN A 174 -4.99 -17.35 -15.31
N ILE A 175 -5.04 -18.54 -15.89
CA ILE A 175 -5.16 -19.82 -15.19
C ILE A 175 -4.00 -20.71 -15.63
N GLN A 176 -3.33 -21.31 -14.67
CA GLN A 176 -2.23 -22.25 -14.85
C GLN A 176 -2.53 -23.54 -14.05
N ASP A 177 -1.64 -24.54 -14.14
CA ASP A 177 -1.85 -25.83 -13.49
C ASP A 177 -2.04 -25.74 -11.97
N GLN A 178 -1.30 -24.85 -11.30
CA GLN A 178 -1.30 -24.74 -9.84
C GLN A 178 -1.80 -23.38 -9.30
N TYR A 179 -2.20 -22.46 -10.19
CA TYR A 179 -2.77 -21.19 -9.72
C TYR A 179 -3.71 -20.53 -10.74
N SER A 180 -4.59 -19.69 -10.24
CA SER A 180 -5.29 -18.70 -11.04
C SER A 180 -4.91 -17.29 -10.59
N LEU A 181 -4.69 -16.40 -11.55
CA LEU A 181 -4.43 -14.99 -11.29
C LEU A 181 -5.66 -14.16 -11.71
N ILE A 182 -6.17 -13.36 -10.79
CA ILE A 182 -7.30 -12.47 -11.01
C ILE A 182 -6.79 -11.03 -11.02
N LYS A 183 -6.91 -10.35 -12.16
CA LYS A 183 -6.65 -8.91 -12.24
C LYS A 183 -7.84 -8.16 -11.68
N ALA A 184 -7.66 -7.47 -10.56
CA ALA A 184 -8.71 -6.67 -9.96
C ALA A 184 -8.16 -5.52 -9.11
N VAL A 185 -8.83 -4.38 -9.18
CA VAL A 185 -8.54 -3.16 -8.41
C VAL A 185 -9.75 -2.84 -7.55
N GLY A 186 -9.52 -2.64 -6.25
CA GLY A 186 -10.61 -2.27 -5.32
C GLY A 186 -11.26 -0.92 -5.61
N PRO A 187 -12.35 -0.58 -4.91
CA PRO A 187 -12.87 -1.28 -3.73
C PRO A 187 -13.56 -2.61 -4.06
N PHE A 188 -13.62 -3.51 -3.09
CA PHE A 188 -14.26 -4.82 -3.22
C PHE A 188 -15.41 -4.92 -2.24
N ALA A 189 -16.64 -5.11 -2.76
CA ALA A 189 -17.83 -5.31 -1.93
C ALA A 189 -17.82 -6.72 -1.32
N GLU A 190 -18.36 -6.84 -0.10
CA GLU A 190 -18.40 -8.09 0.65
C GLU A 190 -19.07 -9.22 -0.13
N GLU A 191 -20.21 -8.94 -0.78
CA GLU A 191 -20.97 -9.94 -1.56
C GLU A 191 -20.15 -10.50 -2.74
N GLN A 192 -19.35 -9.64 -3.37
CA GLN A 192 -18.46 -10.04 -4.47
C GLN A 192 -17.31 -10.93 -3.93
N GLU A 193 -16.78 -10.59 -2.76
CA GLU A 193 -15.76 -11.39 -2.10
C GLU A 193 -16.31 -12.75 -1.67
N ILE A 194 -17.51 -12.81 -1.07
CA ILE A 194 -18.17 -14.07 -0.73
C ILE A 194 -18.30 -14.97 -1.97
N LYS A 195 -18.84 -14.41 -3.06
CA LYS A 195 -19.00 -15.16 -4.31
C LYS A 195 -17.66 -15.68 -4.84
N LEU A 196 -16.62 -14.84 -4.80
CA LEU A 196 -15.28 -15.23 -5.24
C LEU A 196 -14.73 -16.38 -4.38
N LEU A 197 -14.78 -16.26 -3.05
CA LEU A 197 -14.28 -17.27 -2.13
C LEU A 197 -14.99 -18.60 -2.33
N GLN A 198 -16.30 -18.59 -2.53
CA GLN A 198 -17.09 -19.80 -2.78
C GLN A 198 -16.79 -20.41 -4.16
N THR A 199 -16.77 -19.58 -5.24
CA THR A 199 -16.52 -20.04 -6.61
C THR A 199 -15.16 -20.73 -6.76
N HIS A 200 -14.14 -20.21 -6.08
CA HIS A 200 -12.79 -20.77 -6.09
C HIS A 200 -12.54 -21.81 -5.00
N HIS A 201 -13.56 -22.18 -4.21
CA HIS A 201 -13.47 -23.14 -3.10
C HIS A 201 -12.33 -22.78 -2.12
N ILE A 202 -12.19 -21.49 -1.80
CA ILE A 202 -11.12 -21.01 -0.94
C ILE A 202 -11.28 -21.56 0.48
N ASP A 203 -10.18 -22.04 1.06
CA ASP A 203 -10.10 -22.58 2.41
C ASP A 203 -9.25 -21.73 3.37
N VAL A 204 -8.50 -20.76 2.86
CA VAL A 204 -7.79 -19.76 3.66
C VAL A 204 -7.57 -18.48 2.86
N VAL A 205 -7.68 -17.32 3.52
CA VAL A 205 -7.36 -16.01 2.95
C VAL A 205 -5.99 -15.56 3.46
N VAL A 206 -5.13 -15.09 2.56
CA VAL A 206 -3.80 -14.57 2.91
C VAL A 206 -3.73 -13.10 2.53
N CYS A 207 -3.51 -12.22 3.49
CA CYS A 207 -3.47 -10.79 3.25
C CYS A 207 -2.52 -10.03 4.19
N LYS A 208 -2.21 -8.80 3.83
CA LYS A 208 -1.50 -7.83 4.65
C LYS A 208 -2.48 -7.10 5.56
N ASN A 209 -2.10 -6.76 6.80
CA ASN A 209 -2.89 -5.88 7.66
C ASN A 209 -2.81 -4.43 7.14
N SER A 210 -3.46 -4.19 6.01
CA SER A 210 -3.40 -2.89 5.34
C SER A 210 -4.19 -1.80 6.05
N GLY A 211 -5.23 -2.15 6.79
CA GLY A 211 -6.19 -1.19 7.34
C GLY A 211 -7.04 -0.52 6.27
N GLY A 212 -7.97 0.34 6.70
CA GLY A 212 -8.90 1.06 5.83
C GLY A 212 -10.03 0.20 5.29
N SER A 213 -11.07 0.87 4.76
CA SER A 213 -12.33 0.24 4.33
C SER A 213 -12.37 -0.19 2.86
N ALA A 214 -11.41 0.22 2.03
CA ALA A 214 -11.48 -0.04 0.58
C ALA A 214 -11.25 -1.51 0.21
N VAL A 215 -10.67 -2.31 1.09
CA VAL A 215 -10.27 -3.71 0.82
C VAL A 215 -10.55 -4.64 2.00
N ASP A 216 -11.39 -4.24 2.93
CA ASP A 216 -11.80 -5.04 4.10
C ASP A 216 -12.90 -6.07 3.78
N GLY A 217 -13.61 -5.92 2.66
CA GLY A 217 -14.67 -6.84 2.24
C GLY A 217 -14.26 -8.32 2.25
N LYS A 218 -12.98 -8.64 1.94
CA LYS A 218 -12.46 -10.01 2.05
C LYS A 218 -12.41 -10.54 3.49
N LEU A 219 -12.19 -9.67 4.49
CA LEU A 219 -12.19 -10.06 5.90
C LEU A 219 -13.62 -10.30 6.39
N SER A 220 -14.55 -9.44 6.00
CA SER A 220 -15.97 -9.63 6.27
C SER A 220 -16.50 -10.91 5.62
N ALA A 221 -16.09 -11.18 4.36
CA ALA A 221 -16.45 -12.40 3.66
C ALA A 221 -15.85 -13.65 4.32
N ALA A 222 -14.57 -13.62 4.70
CA ALA A 222 -13.93 -14.71 5.42
C ALA A 222 -14.63 -15.01 6.74
N ARG A 223 -14.98 -13.96 7.51
CA ARG A 223 -15.74 -14.08 8.76
C ARG A 223 -17.11 -14.74 8.56
N LYS A 224 -17.86 -14.30 7.53
CA LYS A 224 -19.17 -14.91 7.20
C LYS A 224 -19.08 -16.36 6.76
N LEU A 225 -18.01 -16.73 6.09
CA LEU A 225 -17.76 -18.10 5.62
C LEU A 225 -16.98 -18.95 6.63
N ASN A 226 -16.66 -18.40 7.80
CA ASN A 226 -15.86 -19.05 8.84
C ASN A 226 -14.49 -19.53 8.34
N LEU A 227 -13.86 -18.77 7.43
CA LEU A 227 -12.57 -19.08 6.86
C LEU A 227 -11.43 -18.47 7.70
N PRO A 228 -10.34 -19.20 7.92
CA PRO A 228 -9.15 -18.64 8.55
C PRO A 228 -8.49 -17.59 7.64
N VAL A 229 -7.85 -16.61 8.28
CA VAL A 229 -7.10 -15.55 7.61
C VAL A 229 -5.65 -15.56 8.09
N ILE A 230 -4.71 -15.84 7.20
CA ILE A 230 -3.28 -15.63 7.45
C ILE A 230 -3.00 -14.15 7.24
N MET A 231 -2.74 -13.46 8.35
CA MET A 231 -2.57 -12.01 8.39
C MET A 231 -1.09 -11.66 8.53
N LEU A 232 -0.49 -11.04 7.49
CA LEU A 232 0.84 -10.49 7.62
C LEU A 232 0.79 -9.24 8.49
N ASN A 233 1.55 -9.25 9.57
CA ASN A 233 1.74 -8.11 10.45
C ASN A 233 2.42 -6.95 9.72
N ARG A 234 2.14 -5.73 10.17
CA ARG A 234 2.85 -4.56 9.67
C ARG A 234 4.32 -4.61 10.10
N PRO A 235 5.23 -4.14 9.25
CA PRO A 235 6.62 -3.97 9.64
C PRO A 235 6.76 -2.98 10.80
N GLU A 236 7.63 -3.25 11.76
CA GLU A 236 7.84 -2.38 12.93
C GLU A 236 8.41 -0.99 12.58
N THR A 237 9.02 -0.85 11.41
CA THR A 237 9.63 0.39 10.91
C THR A 237 8.63 1.54 10.73
N ASP A 238 7.33 1.28 10.78
CA ASP A 238 6.30 2.32 10.63
C ASP A 238 6.36 3.42 11.71
N ARG A 239 7.01 3.17 12.85
CA ARG A 239 7.13 4.12 13.97
C ARG A 239 8.44 4.91 13.99
N ALA A 240 9.41 4.58 13.13
CA ALA A 240 10.75 5.12 13.16
C ALA A 240 10.91 6.50 12.45
N TYR A 241 9.88 7.01 11.77
CA TYR A 241 10.04 8.12 10.85
C TYR A 241 9.36 9.42 11.30
N GLY A 242 9.67 9.94 12.48
CA GLY A 242 9.26 11.29 12.86
C GLY A 242 7.75 11.44 13.14
N ASN A 243 7.12 12.50 12.67
CA ASN A 243 5.74 12.84 12.98
C ASN A 243 4.73 11.94 12.25
N HIS A 244 4.05 11.06 13.01
CA HIS A 244 3.03 10.16 12.52
C HIS A 244 1.62 10.68 12.81
N TYR A 245 0.72 10.49 11.86
CA TYR A 245 -0.68 10.85 11.97
C TYR A 245 -1.52 9.66 11.53
N ASP A 246 -2.52 9.29 12.30
CA ASP A 246 -3.44 8.18 12.03
C ASP A 246 -4.82 8.67 11.55
N ASN A 247 -5.04 9.98 11.61
CA ASN A 247 -6.21 10.64 11.05
C ASN A 247 -5.83 11.79 10.13
N GLU A 248 -6.67 12.05 9.14
CA GLU A 248 -6.43 13.04 8.10
C GLU A 248 -6.47 14.48 8.64
N HIS A 249 -7.37 14.77 9.57
CA HIS A 249 -7.55 16.12 10.09
C HIS A 249 -6.29 16.63 10.80
N ASP A 250 -5.68 15.81 11.66
CA ASP A 250 -4.46 16.20 12.38
C ASP A 250 -3.26 16.31 11.43
N LEU A 251 -3.16 15.41 10.44
CA LEU A 251 -2.16 15.56 9.38
C LEU A 251 -2.31 16.90 8.64
N ILE A 252 -3.52 17.24 8.19
CA ILE A 252 -3.78 18.50 7.48
C ILE A 252 -3.44 19.73 8.32
N ARG A 253 -3.73 19.68 9.63
CA ARG A 253 -3.33 20.76 10.57
C ARG A 253 -1.81 20.90 10.67
N ALA A 254 -1.06 19.80 10.68
CA ALA A 254 0.40 19.81 10.76
C ALA A 254 1.08 20.22 9.43
N ILE A 255 0.37 20.10 8.32
CA ILE A 255 0.86 20.57 7.02
C ILE A 255 0.79 22.11 6.92
N ARG A 256 -0.18 22.73 7.54
CA ARG A 256 -0.34 24.20 7.61
C ARG A 256 0.75 24.85 8.43
#